data_66728bb23805b8ad45b38281d6e10b16
#
_entry.id   66728bb23805b8ad45b38281d6e10b16
#
_cell.length_a   1.000
_cell.length_b   1.000
_cell.length_c   1.000
_cell.angle_alpha   90.00
_cell.angle_beta   90.00
_cell.angle_gamma   90.00
#
_symmetry.space_group_name_H-M   'P 1'
#
loop_
_entity.id
_entity.type
_entity.pdbx_description
1 polymer ?
#
loop_
_entity_poly.entity_id
_entity_poly.type
_entity_poly.pdbx_seq_one_letter_code
_entity_poly.pdbx_strand_id
1 'polypeptide(L)'
;MKRKSIKLDDEQIRRFICDGVLVLDSGLDPAINQQIFDKIQWNNTREFNMGNNVLPRIAELQQVLDAPVIHGALQSVLGDDYILHPHRYMHASEPLDQAARDLTLKGDEHGPPMGEGSTGNSAWHQDGQCPLGRSRYHVPRLAMIIYFPQDTPPERGPTRLIPGTHLHACLNESDYPFAFVGDKIKAGTCLMIAFDIAHAALSNRTDMSRYMFKFVFMRRHNPVAPSWNGGDAAWQPPQARLGQYDHSKAWSFIWDWMRGALCSTTTDKATDMQRWIGRLNGVDQQARLEAIYELADMGADAIGPLQDSLLQSTDQGREVAVRYHRDELGAFVPEGDPYERRWNDIACVPQDEAYALGAMGEVAVDSLIALLKHDDPWIKINAAFALGEIGAPAGRAMADLVELLGHELHQVARVSLDAMAFIGTNTHVALPAIHKLLTVHNPDWQKPSLRGGGWSGENQVRFNALCALLNSDIPVHELEDLLIATLDDDTGYVPALALEALTSERGGEDREGLRQALNYLKLHRWDDTLANERRVY
;
A
#
# COMPACT_ATOMS: atom_id res chain seq x y z
N MET A 1 -0.49 11.42 -27.13
CA MET A 1 -0.20 10.07 -27.70
C MET A 1 -0.44 9.05 -26.60
N LYS A 2 -1.32 8.05 -26.77
CA LYS A 2 -1.46 6.99 -25.76
C LYS A 2 -0.12 6.27 -25.57
N ARG A 3 0.30 6.09 -24.30
CA ARG A 3 1.51 5.33 -23.96
C ARG A 3 1.36 3.91 -24.52
N LYS A 4 2.42 3.35 -25.10
CA LYS A 4 2.44 1.93 -25.45
C LYS A 4 2.40 1.12 -24.17
N SER A 5 1.65 0.02 -24.13
CA SER A 5 1.63 -0.89 -23.01
C SER A 5 1.75 -2.33 -23.48
N ILE A 6 2.52 -3.13 -22.74
CA ILE A 6 2.62 -4.57 -22.88
C ILE A 6 2.00 -5.16 -21.62
N LYS A 7 0.71 -5.50 -21.72
CA LYS A 7 -0.05 -6.04 -20.61
C LYS A 7 0.40 -7.46 -20.28
N LEU A 8 0.29 -7.82 -19.00
CA LEU A 8 0.56 -9.17 -18.51
C LEU A 8 -0.46 -10.17 -19.08
N ASP A 9 -0.09 -11.44 -19.08
CA ASP A 9 -0.99 -12.56 -19.36
C ASP A 9 -1.53 -13.21 -18.07
N ASP A 10 -2.40 -14.23 -18.23
CA ASP A 10 -3.00 -14.96 -17.12
C ASP A 10 -1.95 -15.61 -16.21
N GLU A 11 -0.88 -16.18 -16.76
CA GLU A 11 0.15 -16.86 -15.98
C GLU A 11 0.93 -15.86 -15.12
N GLN A 12 1.24 -14.69 -15.67
CA GLN A 12 1.93 -13.62 -14.94
C GLN A 12 1.06 -13.04 -13.83
N ILE A 13 -0.25 -12.84 -14.08
CA ILE A 13 -1.20 -12.39 -13.05
C ILE A 13 -1.32 -13.42 -11.93
N ARG A 14 -1.45 -14.71 -12.26
CA ARG A 14 -1.50 -15.80 -11.28
C ARG A 14 -0.25 -15.84 -10.41
N ARG A 15 0.93 -15.68 -11.02
CA ARG A 15 2.21 -15.57 -10.29
C ARG A 15 2.21 -14.35 -9.34
N PHE A 16 1.75 -13.20 -9.81
CA PHE A 16 1.66 -12.01 -8.96
C PHE A 16 0.71 -12.22 -7.78
N ILE A 17 -0.44 -12.85 -8.00
CA ILE A 17 -1.40 -13.17 -6.92
C ILE A 17 -0.78 -14.13 -5.91
N CYS A 18 -0.03 -15.14 -6.35
CA CYS A 18 0.55 -16.14 -5.45
C CYS A 18 1.81 -15.64 -4.73
N ASP A 19 2.73 -15.05 -5.49
CA ASP A 19 4.08 -14.71 -5.00
C ASP A 19 4.19 -13.27 -4.52
N GLY A 20 3.31 -12.39 -4.98
CA GLY A 20 3.38 -10.95 -4.70
C GLY A 20 4.55 -10.24 -5.39
N VAL A 21 5.22 -10.88 -6.37
CA VAL A 21 6.38 -10.31 -7.06
C VAL A 21 6.46 -10.78 -8.51
N LEU A 22 6.84 -9.85 -9.40
CA LEU A 22 7.30 -10.10 -10.77
C LEU A 22 8.64 -9.42 -11.00
N VAL A 23 9.55 -10.11 -11.65
CA VAL A 23 10.83 -9.55 -12.11
C VAL A 23 10.65 -9.12 -13.58
N LEU A 24 10.78 -7.84 -13.83
CA LEU A 24 10.55 -7.23 -15.13
C LEU A 24 11.83 -6.55 -15.64
N ASP A 25 12.06 -6.61 -16.93
CA ASP A 25 13.06 -5.78 -17.61
C ASP A 25 12.36 -4.55 -18.19
N SER A 26 12.83 -3.36 -17.85
CA SER A 26 12.28 -2.11 -18.40
C SER A 26 12.43 -2.02 -19.91
N GLY A 27 13.39 -2.74 -20.49
CA GLY A 27 13.71 -2.70 -21.92
C GLY A 27 14.26 -1.34 -22.39
N LEU A 28 14.74 -0.52 -21.47
CA LEU A 28 15.35 0.78 -21.81
C LEU A 28 16.75 0.59 -22.39
N ASP A 29 17.15 1.56 -23.22
CA ASP A 29 18.55 1.65 -23.66
C ASP A 29 19.48 1.69 -22.42
N PRO A 30 20.53 0.85 -22.37
CA PRO A 30 21.50 0.87 -21.28
C PRO A 30 22.08 2.26 -20.97
N ALA A 31 22.18 3.13 -21.97
CA ALA A 31 22.62 4.50 -21.77
C ALA A 31 21.68 5.32 -20.86
N ILE A 32 20.38 5.04 -20.85
CA ILE A 32 19.42 5.70 -19.96
C ILE A 32 19.68 5.27 -18.51
N ASN A 33 19.88 3.96 -18.26
CA ASN A 33 20.19 3.45 -16.95
C ASN A 33 21.51 4.07 -16.42
N GLN A 34 22.51 4.20 -17.27
CA GLN A 34 23.79 4.85 -16.90
C GLN A 34 23.59 6.35 -16.59
N GLN A 35 22.81 7.08 -17.40
CA GLN A 35 22.51 8.49 -17.12
C GLN A 35 21.79 8.66 -15.78
N ILE A 36 20.82 7.79 -15.47
CA ILE A 36 20.15 7.80 -14.18
C ILE A 36 21.17 7.56 -13.05
N PHE A 37 22.05 6.56 -13.19
CA PHE A 37 23.06 6.24 -12.19
C PHE A 37 24.02 7.43 -11.97
N ASP A 38 24.52 8.04 -13.02
CA ASP A 38 25.44 9.18 -12.92
C ASP A 38 24.79 10.39 -12.24
N LYS A 39 23.51 10.66 -12.54
CA LYS A 39 22.74 11.72 -11.88
C LYS A 39 22.49 11.43 -10.41
N ILE A 40 22.24 10.17 -10.03
CA ILE A 40 22.14 9.79 -8.62
C ILE A 40 23.44 10.09 -7.90
N GLN A 41 24.57 9.62 -8.42
CA GLN A 41 25.87 9.86 -7.80
C GLN A 41 26.15 11.36 -7.66
N TRP A 42 25.82 12.13 -8.69
CA TRP A 42 26.00 13.57 -8.66
C TRP A 42 25.15 14.24 -7.58
N ASN A 43 23.88 13.86 -7.44
CA ASN A 43 22.97 14.40 -6.43
C ASN A 43 23.37 13.91 -5.02
N ASN A 44 23.63 12.61 -4.85
CA ASN A 44 23.93 12.02 -3.54
C ASN A 44 25.21 12.60 -2.90
N THR A 45 26.14 13.08 -3.72
CA THR A 45 27.37 13.73 -3.23
C THR A 45 27.20 15.21 -2.90
N ARG A 46 26.11 15.85 -3.32
CA ARG A 46 25.90 17.31 -3.20
C ARG A 46 24.68 17.65 -2.37
N GLU A 47 23.72 16.77 -2.33
CA GLU A 47 22.50 16.92 -1.57
C GLU A 47 22.41 15.83 -0.51
N PHE A 48 21.96 16.23 0.67
CA PHE A 48 21.80 15.27 1.76
C PHE A 48 20.74 14.22 1.47
N ASN A 49 19.64 14.62 0.79
CA ASN A 49 18.54 13.74 0.43
C ASN A 49 17.62 14.40 -0.61
N MET A 50 17.29 13.67 -1.65
CA MET A 50 16.31 14.11 -2.66
C MET A 50 14.86 14.04 -2.15
N GLY A 51 14.60 13.32 -1.06
CA GLY A 51 13.25 13.07 -0.57
C GLY A 51 12.36 12.46 -1.66
N ASN A 52 11.13 12.93 -1.76
CA ASN A 52 10.17 12.51 -2.79
C ASN A 52 10.37 13.22 -4.15
N ASN A 53 11.35 14.14 -4.27
CA ASN A 53 11.62 14.93 -5.47
C ASN A 53 12.53 14.21 -6.50
N VAL A 54 12.55 12.89 -6.51
CA VAL A 54 13.40 12.09 -7.40
C VAL A 54 13.12 12.35 -8.88
N LEU A 55 11.85 12.48 -9.28
CA LEU A 55 11.47 12.72 -10.68
C LEU A 55 11.89 14.11 -11.20
N PRO A 56 11.67 15.22 -10.48
CA PRO A 56 12.16 16.52 -10.91
C PRO A 56 13.69 16.60 -11.02
N ARG A 57 14.41 15.84 -10.19
CA ARG A 57 15.89 15.83 -10.21
C ARG A 57 16.48 14.92 -11.26
N ILE A 58 15.81 13.80 -11.54
CA ILE A 58 16.25 12.77 -12.48
C ILE A 58 15.10 12.47 -13.43
N ALA A 59 14.90 13.35 -14.40
CA ALA A 59 13.75 13.29 -15.32
C ALA A 59 13.72 11.99 -16.15
N GLU A 60 14.87 11.33 -16.36
CA GLU A 60 14.98 10.05 -17.06
C GLU A 60 14.22 8.92 -16.35
N LEU A 61 13.97 9.02 -15.03
CA LEU A 61 13.16 8.07 -14.31
C LEU A 61 11.74 7.97 -14.86
N GLN A 62 11.22 9.06 -15.46
CA GLN A 62 9.91 9.01 -16.12
C GLN A 62 9.91 8.00 -17.27
N GLN A 63 11.02 7.81 -17.98
CA GLN A 63 11.12 6.82 -19.06
C GLN A 63 11.02 5.38 -18.52
N VAL A 64 11.51 5.13 -17.30
CA VAL A 64 11.32 3.82 -16.63
C VAL A 64 9.85 3.57 -16.35
N LEU A 65 9.14 4.56 -15.80
CA LEU A 65 7.72 4.45 -15.48
C LEU A 65 6.84 4.36 -16.74
N ASP A 66 7.27 4.98 -17.84
CA ASP A 66 6.59 4.97 -19.13
C ASP A 66 6.99 3.78 -20.03
N ALA A 67 7.97 2.97 -19.61
CA ALA A 67 8.39 1.79 -20.35
C ALA A 67 7.20 0.86 -20.58
N PRO A 68 6.99 0.37 -21.84
CA PRO A 68 5.78 -0.39 -22.18
C PRO A 68 5.50 -1.60 -21.29
N VAL A 69 6.55 -2.29 -20.84
CA VAL A 69 6.46 -3.45 -19.93
C VAL A 69 6.02 -3.00 -18.55
N ILE A 70 6.59 -1.93 -18.01
CA ILE A 70 6.29 -1.44 -16.66
C ILE A 70 4.89 -0.84 -16.62
N HIS A 71 4.57 0.06 -17.56
CA HIS A 71 3.25 0.65 -17.67
C HIS A 71 2.16 -0.43 -17.88
N GLY A 72 2.40 -1.40 -18.77
CA GLY A 72 1.47 -2.50 -19.03
C GLY A 72 1.27 -3.42 -17.82
N ALA A 73 2.31 -3.71 -17.04
CA ALA A 73 2.21 -4.50 -15.81
C ALA A 73 1.39 -3.77 -14.75
N LEU A 74 1.64 -2.45 -14.55
CA LEU A 74 0.85 -1.63 -13.62
C LEU A 74 -0.63 -1.56 -14.03
N GLN A 75 -0.92 -1.33 -15.32
CA GLN A 75 -2.29 -1.38 -15.83
C GLN A 75 -2.95 -2.74 -15.56
N SER A 76 -2.22 -3.82 -15.79
CA SER A 76 -2.76 -5.18 -15.61
C SER A 76 -3.13 -5.48 -14.17
N VAL A 77 -2.37 -4.98 -13.20
CA VAL A 77 -2.58 -5.25 -11.78
C VAL A 77 -3.47 -4.20 -11.12
N LEU A 78 -3.36 -2.93 -11.49
CA LEU A 78 -4.02 -1.81 -10.79
C LEU A 78 -5.15 -1.14 -11.58
N GLY A 79 -5.38 -1.54 -12.84
CA GLY A 79 -6.36 -0.89 -13.73
C GLY A 79 -5.74 0.20 -14.60
N ASP A 80 -6.48 0.60 -15.64
CA ASP A 80 -5.96 1.54 -16.66
C ASP A 80 -5.78 2.97 -16.12
N ASP A 81 -6.44 3.31 -15.02
CA ASP A 81 -6.45 4.64 -14.37
C ASP A 81 -5.64 4.71 -13.08
N TYR A 82 -4.71 3.78 -12.88
CA TYR A 82 -3.82 3.82 -11.73
C TYR A 82 -3.05 5.14 -11.64
N ILE A 83 -2.67 5.53 -10.43
CA ILE A 83 -1.89 6.74 -10.19
C ILE A 83 -0.59 6.45 -9.46
N LEU A 84 0.42 7.30 -9.70
CA LEU A 84 1.64 7.31 -8.92
C LEU A 84 1.37 7.96 -7.55
N HIS A 85 1.59 7.18 -6.49
CA HIS A 85 1.54 7.69 -5.12
C HIS A 85 2.64 8.76 -4.91
N PRO A 86 2.38 9.81 -4.13
CA PRO A 86 3.40 10.82 -3.84
C PRO A 86 4.68 10.25 -3.21
N HIS A 87 4.58 9.13 -2.49
CA HIS A 87 5.75 8.45 -1.95
C HIS A 87 6.56 7.78 -3.05
N ARG A 88 7.74 8.31 -3.24
CA ARG A 88 8.76 7.83 -4.18
C ARG A 88 10.11 8.19 -3.62
N TYR A 89 10.98 7.22 -3.48
CA TYR A 89 12.21 7.41 -2.73
C TYR A 89 13.40 6.65 -3.33
N MET A 90 14.57 7.28 -3.24
CA MET A 90 15.84 6.64 -3.58
C MET A 90 16.49 6.08 -2.32
N HIS A 91 16.79 4.80 -2.34
CA HIS A 91 17.53 4.12 -1.28
C HIS A 91 18.98 3.89 -1.73
N ALA A 92 19.90 4.45 -0.99
CA ALA A 92 21.32 4.17 -1.13
C ALA A 92 21.76 3.14 -0.08
N SER A 93 22.65 2.23 -0.48
CA SER A 93 23.39 1.36 0.42
C SER A 93 24.88 1.56 0.11
N GLU A 94 25.54 2.23 1.01
CA GLU A 94 26.96 2.53 0.87
C GLU A 94 27.83 1.30 1.19
N PRO A 95 29.08 1.24 0.68
CA PRO A 95 30.03 0.21 1.04
C PRO A 95 30.25 0.12 2.55
N LEU A 96 30.21 -1.08 3.09
CA LEU A 96 30.53 -1.34 4.49
C LEU A 96 32.06 -1.42 4.69
N ASP A 97 32.54 -1.04 5.86
CA ASP A 97 33.90 -1.39 6.27
C ASP A 97 34.06 -2.90 6.50
N GLN A 98 35.28 -3.40 6.63
CA GLN A 98 35.56 -4.84 6.72
C GLN A 98 34.93 -5.48 7.96
N ALA A 99 34.94 -4.80 9.10
CA ALA A 99 34.38 -5.32 10.35
C ALA A 99 32.85 -5.44 10.24
N ALA A 100 32.19 -4.43 9.65
CA ALA A 100 30.77 -4.45 9.40
C ALA A 100 30.38 -5.51 8.34
N ARG A 101 31.23 -5.73 7.32
CA ARG A 101 31.02 -6.82 6.33
C ARG A 101 31.03 -8.19 6.98
N ASP A 102 31.97 -8.45 7.88
CA ASP A 102 32.08 -9.74 8.57
C ASP A 102 30.89 -10.02 9.51
N LEU A 103 30.37 -8.98 10.16
CA LEU A 103 29.17 -9.09 11.00
C LEU A 103 27.90 -9.36 10.19
N THR A 104 27.75 -8.72 9.03
CA THR A 104 26.55 -8.85 8.20
C THR A 104 26.47 -10.17 7.45
N LEU A 105 27.59 -10.85 7.18
CA LEU A 105 27.58 -12.17 6.56
C LEU A 105 26.72 -13.17 7.36
N LYS A 106 26.83 -13.17 8.67
CA LYS A 106 26.01 -14.06 9.54
C LYS A 106 24.53 -13.70 9.53
N GLY A 107 24.20 -12.43 9.42
CA GLY A 107 22.82 -11.96 9.37
C GLY A 107 22.13 -12.18 8.03
N ASP A 108 22.86 -12.14 6.93
CA ASP A 108 22.32 -12.32 5.58
C ASP A 108 22.03 -13.80 5.25
N GLU A 109 22.75 -14.75 5.86
CA GLU A 109 22.57 -16.18 5.60
C GLU A 109 21.21 -16.73 6.08
N HIS A 110 20.67 -16.21 7.18
CA HIS A 110 19.47 -16.74 7.82
C HIS A 110 18.33 -15.75 7.97
N GLY A 111 18.49 -14.53 7.44
CA GLY A 111 17.50 -13.47 7.64
C GLY A 111 17.34 -13.17 9.13
N PRO A 112 18.19 -12.32 9.74
CA PRO A 112 18.13 -12.09 11.16
C PRO A 112 16.74 -11.65 11.59
N PRO A 113 16.31 -12.03 12.78
CA PRO A 113 15.19 -11.40 13.43
C PRO A 113 15.41 -9.89 13.42
N MET A 114 14.32 -9.12 13.38
CA MET A 114 14.42 -7.66 13.36
C MET A 114 15.34 -7.19 14.48
N GLY A 115 16.43 -6.53 14.12
CA GLY A 115 17.35 -5.88 15.06
C GLY A 115 18.66 -6.60 15.35
N GLU A 116 18.81 -7.90 15.15
CA GLU A 116 20.08 -8.57 15.39
C GLU A 116 20.98 -8.57 14.16
N GLY A 117 22.15 -7.97 14.28
CA GLY A 117 23.22 -8.00 13.26
C GLY A 117 22.97 -7.14 12.03
N SER A 118 21.95 -6.28 12.05
CA SER A 118 21.70 -5.37 10.94
C SER A 118 22.40 -4.04 11.16
N THR A 119 23.22 -3.64 10.21
CA THR A 119 23.74 -2.27 10.12
C THR A 119 22.65 -1.30 9.65
N GLY A 120 21.54 -1.24 10.37
CA GLY A 120 20.53 -0.20 10.22
C GLY A 120 19.51 -0.34 9.09
N ASN A 121 19.74 -1.14 8.04
CA ASN A 121 18.88 -1.15 6.85
C ASN A 121 18.34 -2.54 6.45
N SER A 122 18.60 -3.59 7.19
CA SER A 122 18.27 -4.96 6.77
C SER A 122 17.13 -5.63 7.53
N ALA A 123 16.39 -4.89 8.36
CA ALA A 123 15.26 -5.45 9.09
C ALA A 123 14.09 -5.79 8.16
N TRP A 124 13.57 -7.00 8.27
CA TRP A 124 12.36 -7.43 7.58
C TRP A 124 11.16 -6.57 8.01
N HIS A 125 10.38 -6.11 7.04
CA HIS A 125 9.18 -5.32 7.30
C HIS A 125 8.15 -5.46 6.17
N GLN A 126 6.94 -5.04 6.47
CA GLN A 126 5.83 -4.89 5.54
C GLN A 126 5.41 -3.42 5.53
N ASP A 127 5.34 -2.80 4.35
CA ASP A 127 5.11 -1.35 4.22
C ASP A 127 3.70 -0.90 4.63
N GLY A 128 2.70 -1.79 4.64
CA GLY A 128 1.35 -1.48 5.13
C GLY A 128 1.27 -1.06 6.59
N GLN A 129 2.35 -1.23 7.35
CA GLN A 129 2.46 -0.77 8.74
C GLN A 129 3.18 0.56 8.89
N CYS A 130 3.50 1.25 7.80
CA CYS A 130 4.10 2.58 7.85
C CYS A 130 3.03 3.69 7.74
N PRO A 131 3.36 4.96 8.06
CA PRO A 131 2.41 6.07 7.97
C PRO A 131 1.83 6.31 6.58
N LEU A 132 2.51 5.85 5.56
CA LEU A 132 2.07 5.91 4.16
C LEU A 132 1.11 4.80 3.83
N GLY A 133 1.16 3.72 4.61
CA GLY A 133 0.28 2.60 4.48
C GLY A 133 -1.13 3.04 4.79
N ARG A 134 -2.02 2.61 3.95
CA ARG A 134 -3.44 2.53 4.22
C ARG A 134 -3.67 1.28 5.06
N SER A 135 -4.91 0.91 5.28
CA SER A 135 -5.21 -0.41 5.81
C SER A 135 -4.60 -1.49 4.93
N ARG A 136 -4.23 -2.62 5.51
CA ARG A 136 -3.69 -3.73 4.73
C ARG A 136 -4.80 -4.39 3.92
N TYR A 137 -4.55 -4.65 2.65
CA TYR A 137 -5.50 -5.25 1.71
C TYR A 137 -5.00 -6.60 1.21
N HIS A 138 -5.90 -7.56 1.07
CA HIS A 138 -5.59 -8.81 0.37
C HIS A 138 -5.66 -8.64 -1.15
N VAL A 139 -6.53 -7.76 -1.63
CA VAL A 139 -6.65 -7.45 -3.06
C VAL A 139 -5.62 -6.39 -3.49
N PRO A 140 -5.16 -6.38 -4.75
CA PRO A 140 -4.10 -5.48 -5.21
C PRO A 140 -4.61 -4.04 -5.38
N ARG A 141 -4.60 -3.28 -4.29
CA ARG A 141 -4.92 -1.84 -4.25
C ARG A 141 -3.68 -0.98 -4.37
N LEU A 142 -2.54 -1.49 -3.91
CA LEU A 142 -1.24 -0.85 -3.97
C LEU A 142 -0.22 -1.82 -4.56
N ALA A 143 0.68 -1.30 -5.38
CA ALA A 143 1.84 -2.03 -5.86
C ALA A 143 3.08 -1.11 -5.86
N MET A 144 4.26 -1.69 -5.78
CA MET A 144 5.51 -0.95 -5.90
C MET A 144 6.32 -1.41 -7.09
N ILE A 145 7.03 -0.47 -7.71
CA ILE A 145 8.14 -0.75 -8.62
C ILE A 145 9.43 -0.41 -7.88
N ILE A 146 10.30 -1.41 -7.73
CA ILE A 146 11.67 -1.24 -7.25
C ILE A 146 12.59 -1.32 -8.47
N TYR A 147 13.16 -0.18 -8.87
CA TYR A 147 14.01 -0.06 -10.05
C TYR A 147 15.49 0.01 -9.66
N PHE A 148 16.32 -0.74 -10.37
CA PHE A 148 17.78 -0.76 -10.20
C PHE A 148 18.46 -0.15 -11.42
N PRO A 149 19.11 1.02 -11.28
CA PRO A 149 19.82 1.67 -12.41
C PRO A 149 21.18 1.03 -12.73
N GLN A 150 21.65 0.10 -11.90
CA GLN A 150 22.94 -0.58 -12.06
C GLN A 150 22.84 -2.08 -11.82
N ASP A 151 23.82 -2.82 -12.32
CA ASP A 151 23.98 -4.24 -11.96
C ASP A 151 24.11 -4.39 -10.45
N THR A 152 23.28 -5.24 -9.88
CA THR A 152 23.18 -5.43 -8.43
C THR A 152 23.22 -6.93 -8.10
N PRO A 153 24.42 -7.55 -8.15
CA PRO A 153 24.58 -8.94 -7.71
C PRO A 153 24.35 -9.06 -6.20
N PRO A 154 24.15 -10.27 -5.65
CA PRO A 154 23.88 -10.48 -4.23
C PRO A 154 24.83 -9.77 -3.29
N GLU A 155 26.12 -9.68 -3.63
CA GLU A 155 27.16 -9.01 -2.83
C GLU A 155 26.98 -7.49 -2.76
N ARG A 156 26.24 -6.89 -3.73
CA ARG A 156 25.95 -5.45 -3.76
C ARG A 156 24.68 -5.09 -3.02
N GLY A 157 24.03 -6.04 -2.35
CA GLY A 157 22.93 -5.81 -1.43
C GLY A 157 21.59 -5.47 -2.11
N PRO A 158 21.06 -6.33 -2.99
CA PRO A 158 19.71 -6.16 -3.53
C PRO A 158 18.64 -6.28 -2.46
N THR A 159 17.41 -5.91 -2.81
CA THR A 159 16.24 -6.19 -1.99
C THR A 159 15.93 -7.68 -2.04
N ARG A 160 15.77 -8.29 -0.87
CA ARG A 160 15.23 -9.65 -0.71
C ARG A 160 13.76 -9.57 -0.32
N LEU A 161 12.99 -10.58 -0.69
CA LEU A 161 11.55 -10.67 -0.52
C LEU A 161 11.20 -12.04 0.06
N ILE A 162 10.06 -12.15 0.77
CA ILE A 162 9.49 -13.44 1.12
C ILE A 162 8.19 -13.61 0.31
N PRO A 163 8.22 -14.36 -0.81
CA PRO A 163 7.08 -14.50 -1.70
C PRO A 163 5.87 -15.11 -0.97
N GLY A 164 4.68 -14.56 -1.23
CA GLY A 164 3.42 -15.01 -0.64
C GLY A 164 3.04 -14.31 0.67
N THR A 165 3.96 -13.59 1.33
CA THR A 165 3.70 -12.94 2.63
C THR A 165 2.89 -11.64 2.53
N HIS A 166 2.60 -11.14 1.35
CA HIS A 166 1.76 -9.95 1.17
C HIS A 166 0.32 -10.13 1.67
N LEU A 167 -0.12 -11.37 1.86
CA LEU A 167 -1.41 -11.72 2.46
C LEU A 167 -1.33 -11.99 3.98
N HIS A 168 -0.12 -12.02 4.56
CA HIS A 168 0.06 -12.31 5.98
C HIS A 168 -0.20 -11.08 6.84
N ALA A 169 -0.94 -11.25 7.92
CA ALA A 169 -1.16 -10.17 8.89
C ALA A 169 0.12 -9.83 9.67
N CYS A 170 0.99 -10.81 9.88
CA CYS A 170 2.27 -10.67 10.56
C CYS A 170 3.30 -11.61 9.94
N LEU A 171 4.58 -11.34 10.20
CA LEU A 171 5.68 -12.23 9.88
C LEU A 171 6.00 -13.12 11.07
N ASN A 172 6.42 -14.35 10.79
CA ASN A 172 6.93 -15.29 11.78
C ASN A 172 8.39 -15.61 11.46
N GLU A 173 9.16 -16.02 12.44
CA GLU A 173 10.55 -16.46 12.22
C GLU A 173 10.66 -17.62 11.23
N SER A 174 9.63 -18.46 11.17
CA SER A 174 9.53 -19.56 10.19
C SER A 174 9.44 -19.09 8.73
N ASP A 175 9.14 -17.82 8.49
CA ASP A 175 9.04 -17.26 7.14
C ASP A 175 10.42 -16.92 6.54
N TYR A 176 11.40 -16.57 7.36
CA TYR A 176 12.72 -16.08 6.91
C TYR A 176 13.51 -17.05 6.01
N PRO A 177 13.48 -18.38 6.20
CA PRO A 177 14.16 -19.32 5.31
C PRO A 177 13.66 -19.30 3.86
N PHE A 178 12.47 -18.75 3.61
CA PHE A 178 11.85 -18.66 2.28
C PHE A 178 12.20 -17.37 1.53
N ALA A 179 13.19 -16.63 2.00
CA ALA A 179 13.62 -15.39 1.38
C ALA A 179 14.11 -15.63 -0.05
N PHE A 180 13.58 -14.86 -0.98
CA PHE A 180 13.99 -14.82 -2.38
C PHE A 180 14.89 -13.61 -2.62
N VAL A 181 15.99 -13.83 -3.30
CA VAL A 181 16.87 -12.78 -3.82
C VAL A 181 17.02 -13.02 -5.31
N GLY A 182 16.79 -12.00 -6.11
CA GLY A 182 17.03 -12.11 -7.55
C GLY A 182 18.53 -12.28 -7.83
N ASP A 183 18.93 -13.44 -8.39
CA ASP A 183 20.32 -13.81 -8.62
C ASP A 183 21.04 -12.88 -9.62
N LYS A 184 20.26 -12.24 -10.51
CA LYS A 184 20.79 -11.52 -11.68
C LYS A 184 20.06 -10.20 -11.90
N ILE A 185 20.07 -9.34 -10.87
CA ILE A 185 19.53 -8.00 -11.04
C ILE A 185 20.51 -7.19 -11.89
N LYS A 186 20.11 -6.92 -13.13
CA LYS A 186 20.82 -6.10 -14.09
C LYS A 186 20.33 -4.66 -14.04
N ALA A 187 21.13 -3.73 -14.55
CA ALA A 187 20.70 -2.37 -14.82
C ALA A 187 19.44 -2.39 -15.69
N GLY A 188 18.39 -1.67 -15.27
CA GLY A 188 17.09 -1.68 -15.93
C GLY A 188 16.07 -2.68 -15.35
N THR A 189 16.49 -3.57 -14.44
CA THR A 189 15.56 -4.48 -13.75
C THR A 189 14.61 -3.70 -12.85
N CYS A 190 13.33 -4.06 -12.93
CA CYS A 190 12.27 -3.61 -12.04
C CYS A 190 11.67 -4.82 -11.32
N LEU A 191 11.62 -4.78 -9.99
CA LEU A 191 10.76 -5.70 -9.23
C LEU A 191 9.40 -5.02 -9.07
N MET A 192 8.36 -5.58 -9.67
CA MET A 192 6.99 -5.19 -9.35
C MET A 192 6.53 -6.04 -8.18
N ILE A 193 6.21 -5.41 -7.06
CA ILE A 193 5.85 -6.12 -5.83
C ILE A 193 4.51 -5.65 -5.29
N ALA A 194 3.79 -6.55 -4.65
CA ALA A 194 2.65 -6.21 -3.81
C ALA A 194 3.13 -5.36 -2.63
N PHE A 195 2.37 -4.32 -2.27
CA PHE A 195 2.82 -3.31 -1.31
C PHE A 195 3.18 -3.89 0.06
N ASP A 196 2.44 -4.90 0.50
CA ASP A 196 2.60 -5.53 1.82
C ASP A 196 3.50 -6.76 1.83
N ILE A 197 4.21 -7.07 0.74
CA ILE A 197 5.16 -8.18 0.77
C ILE A 197 6.29 -7.91 1.75
N ALA A 198 6.63 -8.91 2.54
CA ALA A 198 7.77 -8.82 3.44
C ALA A 198 9.06 -8.66 2.65
N HIS A 199 9.82 -7.63 2.98
CA HIS A 199 11.08 -7.35 2.31
C HIS A 199 12.13 -6.75 3.24
N ALA A 200 13.39 -6.89 2.82
CA ALA A 200 14.54 -6.32 3.50
C ALA A 200 15.67 -6.07 2.50
N ALA A 201 16.57 -5.15 2.80
CA ALA A 201 17.80 -5.02 2.03
C ALA A 201 18.81 -6.09 2.45
N LEU A 202 19.60 -6.61 1.51
CA LEU A 202 20.85 -7.26 1.80
C LEU A 202 21.93 -6.21 2.05
N SER A 203 22.96 -6.60 2.79
CA SER A 203 24.11 -5.73 3.06
C SER A 203 24.97 -5.56 1.81
N ASN A 204 25.45 -4.35 1.57
CA ASN A 204 26.37 -4.07 0.48
C ASN A 204 27.82 -4.40 0.92
N ARG A 205 28.36 -5.49 0.41
CA ARG A 205 29.72 -5.97 0.69
C ARG A 205 30.73 -5.62 -0.39
N THR A 206 30.32 -4.83 -1.39
CA THR A 206 31.19 -4.33 -2.45
C THR A 206 31.80 -2.97 -2.10
N ASP A 207 32.70 -2.49 -2.95
CA ASP A 207 33.31 -1.16 -2.81
C ASP A 207 32.55 -0.06 -3.56
N MET A 208 31.35 -0.38 -4.07
CA MET A 208 30.51 0.54 -4.83
C MET A 208 29.15 0.72 -4.18
N SER A 209 28.66 1.94 -4.10
CA SER A 209 27.31 2.22 -3.62
C SER A 209 26.26 1.50 -4.46
N ARG A 210 25.20 1.05 -3.83
CA ARG A 210 24.02 0.50 -4.48
C ARG A 210 22.87 1.48 -4.33
N TYR A 211 22.25 1.82 -5.45
CA TYR A 211 21.05 2.66 -5.51
C TYR A 211 19.86 1.86 -6.00
N MET A 212 18.70 2.15 -5.46
CA MET A 212 17.43 1.69 -5.98
C MET A 212 16.34 2.73 -5.73
N PHE A 213 15.34 2.76 -6.60
CA PHE A 213 14.17 3.62 -6.42
C PHE A 213 12.94 2.79 -6.08
N LYS A 214 12.20 3.23 -5.08
CA LYS A 214 10.84 2.78 -4.80
C LYS A 214 9.83 3.77 -5.39
N PHE A 215 8.90 3.27 -6.17
CA PHE A 215 7.73 4.00 -6.64
C PHE A 215 6.48 3.23 -6.24
N VAL A 216 5.61 3.86 -5.48
CA VAL A 216 4.33 3.27 -5.07
C VAL A 216 3.25 3.70 -6.05
N PHE A 217 2.35 2.79 -6.39
CA PHE A 217 1.22 3.05 -7.28
C PHE A 217 -0.07 2.61 -6.62
N MET A 218 -1.16 3.33 -6.90
CA MET A 218 -2.46 3.11 -6.30
C MET A 218 -3.50 2.78 -7.38
N ARG A 219 -4.32 1.76 -7.11
CA ARG A 219 -5.57 1.53 -7.81
C ARG A 219 -6.58 2.59 -7.37
N ARG A 220 -7.35 3.11 -8.32
CA ARG A 220 -8.41 4.07 -8.02
C ARG A 220 -9.76 3.41 -7.76
N HIS A 221 -10.19 2.52 -8.63
CA HIS A 221 -11.52 1.90 -8.59
C HIS A 221 -11.44 0.38 -8.50
N ASN A 222 -12.48 -0.23 -7.91
CA ASN A 222 -12.61 -1.68 -7.99
C ASN A 222 -12.72 -2.13 -9.45
N PRO A 223 -12.16 -3.28 -9.82
CA PRO A 223 -12.25 -3.77 -11.18
C PRO A 223 -13.69 -4.17 -11.54
N VAL A 224 -14.07 -3.89 -12.78
CA VAL A 224 -15.35 -4.32 -13.37
C VAL A 224 -15.15 -5.34 -14.49
N ALA A 225 -13.89 -5.52 -14.90
CA ALA A 225 -13.44 -6.47 -15.91
C ALA A 225 -11.92 -6.68 -15.77
N PRO A 226 -11.36 -7.75 -16.35
CA PRO A 226 -9.92 -7.94 -16.40
C PRO A 226 -9.21 -6.77 -17.09
N SER A 227 -8.13 -6.28 -16.50
CA SER A 227 -7.29 -5.20 -17.07
C SER A 227 -6.02 -5.73 -17.74
N TRP A 228 -5.85 -7.04 -17.90
CA TRP A 228 -4.71 -7.72 -18.52
C TRP A 228 -5.09 -8.48 -19.80
N ASN A 229 -4.14 -9.14 -20.44
CA ASN A 229 -4.37 -9.98 -21.62
C ASN A 229 -4.86 -11.37 -21.20
N GLY A 230 -6.18 -11.55 -21.10
CA GLY A 230 -6.81 -12.80 -20.62
C GLY A 230 -7.95 -12.51 -19.65
N GLY A 231 -8.09 -13.36 -18.63
CA GLY A 231 -9.11 -13.22 -17.58
C GLY A 231 -10.41 -14.00 -17.84
N ASP A 232 -10.53 -14.69 -18.96
CA ASP A 232 -11.73 -15.51 -19.27
C ASP A 232 -11.70 -16.87 -18.56
N ALA A 233 -10.50 -17.37 -18.24
CA ALA A 233 -10.31 -18.67 -17.61
C ALA A 233 -10.69 -18.63 -16.12
N ALA A 234 -11.16 -19.77 -15.60
CA ALA A 234 -11.28 -19.97 -14.16
C ALA A 234 -9.91 -19.94 -13.48
N TRP A 235 -9.92 -19.69 -12.15
CA TRP A 235 -8.70 -19.75 -11.36
C TRP A 235 -8.00 -21.12 -11.51
N GLN A 236 -6.71 -21.05 -11.69
CA GLN A 236 -5.78 -22.18 -11.63
C GLN A 236 -4.46 -21.67 -11.04
N PRO A 237 -3.77 -22.44 -10.21
CA PRO A 237 -2.45 -22.05 -9.72
C PRO A 237 -1.48 -21.91 -10.90
N PRO A 238 -0.48 -21.00 -10.81
CA PRO A 238 0.52 -20.84 -11.86
C PRO A 238 1.40 -22.08 -11.98
N GLN A 239 2.01 -22.28 -13.15
CA GLN A 239 2.88 -23.43 -13.43
C GLN A 239 4.11 -23.48 -12.52
N ALA A 240 4.61 -22.32 -12.12
CA ALA A 240 5.74 -22.21 -11.20
C ALA A 240 5.52 -21.04 -10.22
N ARG A 241 5.88 -21.25 -8.96
CA ARG A 241 5.83 -20.27 -7.87
C ARG A 241 7.19 -20.16 -7.21
N LEU A 242 7.46 -19.00 -6.64
CA LEU A 242 8.61 -18.75 -5.77
C LEU A 242 8.26 -19.06 -4.30
N GLY A 243 7.04 -18.72 -3.89
CA GLY A 243 6.55 -18.90 -2.52
C GLY A 243 6.22 -20.35 -2.18
N GLN A 244 6.32 -20.67 -0.88
CA GLN A 244 6.07 -22.02 -0.34
C GLN A 244 4.65 -22.18 0.24
N TYR A 245 3.93 -21.06 0.46
CA TYR A 245 2.60 -21.08 1.07
C TYR A 245 1.54 -21.57 0.11
N ASP A 246 0.47 -22.14 0.64
CA ASP A 246 -0.76 -22.46 -0.10
C ASP A 246 -1.92 -21.62 0.45
N HIS A 247 -2.29 -20.59 -0.29
CA HIS A 247 -3.42 -19.71 -0.01
C HIS A 247 -4.49 -19.83 -1.10
N SER A 248 -4.68 -21.02 -1.63
CA SER A 248 -5.53 -21.31 -2.82
C SER A 248 -6.91 -20.66 -2.73
N LYS A 249 -7.51 -20.63 -1.53
CA LYS A 249 -8.82 -20.00 -1.32
C LYS A 249 -8.78 -18.47 -1.49
N ALA A 250 -7.82 -17.81 -0.87
CA ALA A 250 -7.60 -16.37 -1.02
C ALA A 250 -7.24 -16.01 -2.46
N TRP A 251 -6.37 -16.80 -3.11
CA TRP A 251 -5.95 -16.55 -4.49
C TRP A 251 -7.11 -16.66 -5.48
N SER A 252 -7.99 -17.63 -5.29
CA SER A 252 -9.20 -17.78 -6.12
C SER A 252 -10.10 -16.54 -5.96
N PHE A 253 -10.32 -16.08 -4.73
CA PHE A 253 -11.08 -14.87 -4.47
C PHE A 253 -10.44 -13.64 -5.14
N ILE A 254 -9.13 -13.44 -5.00
CA ILE A 254 -8.41 -12.30 -5.58
C ILE A 254 -8.50 -12.33 -7.10
N TRP A 255 -8.36 -13.52 -7.72
CA TRP A 255 -8.52 -13.69 -9.17
C TRP A 255 -9.90 -13.26 -9.65
N ASP A 256 -10.96 -13.72 -8.98
CA ASP A 256 -12.32 -13.37 -9.34
C ASP A 256 -12.61 -11.89 -9.09
N TRP A 257 -12.12 -11.34 -7.97
CA TRP A 257 -12.20 -9.91 -7.70
C TRP A 257 -11.52 -9.06 -8.79
N MET A 258 -10.32 -9.43 -9.23
CA MET A 258 -9.60 -8.72 -10.31
C MET A 258 -10.33 -8.79 -11.65
N ARG A 259 -11.18 -9.78 -11.85
CA ARG A 259 -12.06 -9.92 -13.03
C ARG A 259 -13.33 -9.10 -12.93
N GLY A 260 -13.60 -8.44 -11.82
CA GLY A 260 -14.88 -7.81 -11.53
C GLY A 260 -16.01 -8.80 -11.28
N ALA A 261 -15.69 -10.06 -10.99
CA ALA A 261 -16.67 -11.07 -10.66
C ALA A 261 -17.16 -10.89 -9.22
N LEU A 262 -18.47 -10.96 -9.02
CA LEU A 262 -19.06 -10.99 -7.68
C LEU A 262 -18.84 -12.38 -7.08
N CYS A 263 -18.62 -12.43 -5.76
CA CYS A 263 -18.51 -13.68 -5.03
C CYS A 263 -19.79 -14.50 -5.24
N SER A 264 -19.65 -15.74 -5.76
CA SER A 264 -20.78 -16.66 -5.89
C SER A 264 -20.92 -17.43 -4.59
N THR A 265 -21.99 -17.18 -3.83
CA THR A 265 -22.31 -17.95 -2.63
C THR A 265 -22.69 -19.40 -3.02
N THR A 266 -21.94 -20.38 -2.54
CA THR A 266 -22.30 -21.79 -2.63
C THR A 266 -22.96 -22.24 -1.32
N THR A 267 -24.22 -22.64 -1.40
CA THR A 267 -25.16 -22.81 -0.27
C THR A 267 -25.02 -24.12 0.54
N ASP A 268 -23.97 -24.91 0.39
CA ASP A 268 -23.97 -26.30 0.91
C ASP A 268 -23.02 -26.56 2.13
N LYS A 269 -22.52 -25.53 2.82
CA LYS A 269 -21.42 -25.69 3.80
C LYS A 269 -21.70 -25.24 5.25
N ALA A 270 -22.95 -25.20 5.69
CA ALA A 270 -23.29 -24.78 7.06
C ALA A 270 -22.69 -25.64 8.20
N THR A 271 -22.09 -26.79 7.89
CA THR A 271 -21.67 -27.79 8.85
C THR A 271 -20.37 -27.47 9.60
N ASP A 272 -19.56 -26.50 9.14
CA ASP A 272 -18.23 -26.24 9.71
C ASP A 272 -18.01 -24.80 10.21
N MET A 273 -19.05 -23.98 10.31
CA MET A 273 -18.94 -22.54 10.64
C MET A 273 -18.12 -22.27 11.93
N GLN A 274 -18.42 -23.00 13.02
CA GLN A 274 -17.71 -22.82 14.28
C GLN A 274 -16.22 -23.18 14.18
N ARG A 275 -15.88 -24.16 13.35
CA ARG A 275 -14.50 -24.51 13.06
C ARG A 275 -13.77 -23.37 12.35
N TRP A 276 -14.42 -22.73 11.38
CA TRP A 276 -13.82 -21.61 10.65
C TRP A 276 -13.69 -20.35 11.50
N ILE A 277 -14.72 -20.01 12.28
CA ILE A 277 -14.65 -18.90 13.26
C ILE A 277 -13.47 -19.12 14.23
N GLY A 278 -13.28 -20.34 14.72
CA GLY A 278 -12.17 -20.66 15.65
C GLY A 278 -10.77 -20.57 15.04
N ARG A 279 -10.63 -20.39 13.71
CA ARG A 279 -9.35 -20.19 13.03
C ARG A 279 -9.01 -18.73 12.75
N LEU A 280 -9.99 -17.83 12.84
CA LEU A 280 -9.80 -16.41 12.62
C LEU A 280 -8.82 -15.85 13.66
N ASN A 281 -8.06 -14.85 13.25
CA ASN A 281 -7.09 -14.15 14.09
C ASN A 281 -5.98 -15.03 14.69
N GLY A 282 -5.82 -16.25 14.18
CA GLY A 282 -4.78 -17.18 14.61
C GLY A 282 -3.40 -16.82 14.07
N VAL A 283 -2.36 -17.42 14.64
CA VAL A 283 -0.95 -17.26 14.20
C VAL A 283 -0.63 -18.01 12.92
N ASP A 284 -1.38 -19.08 12.62
CA ASP A 284 -1.25 -19.83 11.36
C ASP A 284 -1.88 -19.03 10.21
N GLN A 285 -1.02 -18.37 9.43
CA GLN A 285 -1.44 -17.47 8.33
C GLN A 285 -2.24 -18.20 7.25
N GLN A 286 -1.91 -19.45 6.96
CA GLN A 286 -2.62 -20.24 5.95
C GLN A 286 -4.02 -20.62 6.44
N ALA A 287 -4.13 -21.13 7.67
CA ALA A 287 -5.41 -21.54 8.24
C ALA A 287 -6.39 -20.36 8.40
N ARG A 288 -5.88 -19.19 8.78
CA ARG A 288 -6.72 -17.98 8.91
C ARG A 288 -7.21 -17.44 7.55
N LEU A 289 -6.33 -17.39 6.54
CA LEU A 289 -6.72 -16.96 5.19
C LEU A 289 -7.75 -17.90 4.58
N GLU A 290 -7.59 -19.22 4.76
CA GLU A 290 -8.58 -20.20 4.37
C GLU A 290 -9.93 -19.92 5.06
N ALA A 291 -9.92 -19.69 6.38
CA ALA A 291 -11.14 -19.44 7.15
C ALA A 291 -11.86 -18.15 6.73
N ILE A 292 -11.13 -17.06 6.47
CA ILE A 292 -11.70 -15.79 5.99
C ILE A 292 -12.58 -16.02 4.75
N TYR A 293 -12.03 -16.70 3.75
CA TYR A 293 -12.72 -16.85 2.45
C TYR A 293 -13.70 -18.02 2.41
N GLU A 294 -13.54 -19.05 3.25
CA GLU A 294 -14.58 -20.06 3.46
C GLU A 294 -15.83 -19.46 4.13
N LEU A 295 -15.64 -18.58 5.13
CA LEU A 295 -16.76 -17.88 5.77
C LEU A 295 -17.40 -16.86 4.81
N ALA A 296 -16.61 -16.18 3.98
CA ALA A 296 -17.15 -15.29 2.95
C ALA A 296 -18.07 -16.05 1.96
N ASP A 297 -17.69 -17.25 1.55
CA ASP A 297 -18.49 -18.08 0.64
C ASP A 297 -19.80 -18.60 1.27
N MET A 298 -19.91 -18.60 2.61
CA MET A 298 -21.17 -18.93 3.31
C MET A 298 -22.21 -17.81 3.22
N GLY A 299 -21.78 -16.59 2.84
CA GLY A 299 -22.68 -15.47 2.63
C GLY A 299 -23.47 -15.08 3.88
N ALA A 300 -24.77 -14.83 3.71
CA ALA A 300 -25.64 -14.29 4.77
C ALA A 300 -25.64 -15.12 6.07
N ASP A 301 -25.49 -16.43 5.98
CA ASP A 301 -25.51 -17.33 7.16
C ASP A 301 -24.32 -17.10 8.12
N ALA A 302 -23.20 -16.59 7.60
CA ALA A 302 -22.01 -16.31 8.40
C ALA A 302 -21.97 -14.87 8.98
N ILE A 303 -22.85 -13.96 8.57
CA ILE A 303 -22.85 -12.55 9.03
C ILE A 303 -22.98 -12.46 10.54
N GLY A 304 -24.00 -13.07 11.12
CA GLY A 304 -24.23 -13.04 12.57
C GLY A 304 -23.04 -13.60 13.37
N PRO A 305 -22.59 -14.84 13.09
CA PRO A 305 -21.40 -15.41 13.73
C PRO A 305 -20.13 -14.56 13.58
N LEU A 306 -19.89 -13.93 12.44
CA LEU A 306 -18.75 -13.03 12.24
C LEU A 306 -18.88 -11.74 13.05
N GLN A 307 -20.08 -11.17 13.14
CA GLN A 307 -20.33 -10.01 14.01
C GLN A 307 -20.10 -10.35 15.48
N ASP A 308 -20.64 -11.49 15.94
CA ASP A 308 -20.45 -11.95 17.32
C ASP A 308 -18.95 -12.16 17.63
N SER A 309 -18.19 -12.71 16.69
CA SER A 309 -16.75 -12.88 16.82
C SER A 309 -16.02 -11.53 16.85
N LEU A 310 -16.34 -10.62 15.95
CA LEU A 310 -15.76 -9.28 15.89
C LEU A 310 -16.02 -8.48 17.18
N LEU A 311 -17.24 -8.57 17.73
CA LEU A 311 -17.62 -7.90 18.97
C LEU A 311 -16.83 -8.40 20.19
N GLN A 312 -16.26 -9.60 20.15
CA GLN A 312 -15.36 -10.10 21.20
C GLN A 312 -13.99 -9.41 21.16
N SER A 313 -13.66 -8.70 20.08
CA SER A 313 -12.42 -7.95 19.96
C SER A 313 -12.49 -6.51 20.50
N THR A 314 -13.62 -6.12 21.13
CA THR A 314 -13.74 -4.80 21.76
C THR A 314 -12.62 -4.60 22.80
N ASP A 315 -12.13 -3.36 22.87
CA ASP A 315 -11.02 -2.94 23.75
C ASP A 315 -9.64 -3.60 23.49
N GLN A 316 -9.54 -4.57 22.60
CA GLN A 316 -8.28 -5.26 22.31
C GLN A 316 -7.32 -4.45 21.41
N GLY A 317 -7.81 -3.43 20.73
CA GLY A 317 -7.03 -2.66 19.76
C GLY A 317 -6.47 -1.34 20.27
N ARG A 318 -6.80 -0.90 21.48
CA ARG A 318 -6.43 0.41 21.96
C ARG A 318 -4.95 0.52 22.26
N GLU A 319 -4.31 1.42 21.51
CA GLU A 319 -3.00 2.03 21.74
C GLU A 319 -2.00 1.18 22.57
N VAL A 320 -1.42 0.19 21.96
CA VAL A 320 -0.07 -0.16 22.36
C VAL A 320 0.83 0.66 21.45
N ALA A 321 1.29 1.81 21.93
CA ALA A 321 2.40 2.49 21.32
C ALA A 321 3.51 1.47 21.15
N VAL A 322 3.80 1.05 19.93
CA VAL A 322 4.96 0.21 19.68
C VAL A 322 6.16 1.06 20.06
N ARG A 323 6.72 0.79 21.22
CA ARG A 323 7.92 1.47 21.66
C ARG A 323 9.09 0.87 20.89
N TYR A 324 9.91 1.74 20.36
CA TYR A 324 11.15 1.36 19.73
C TYR A 324 12.31 1.84 20.61
N HIS A 325 13.25 0.98 20.89
CA HIS A 325 14.54 1.37 21.40
C HIS A 325 15.60 1.21 20.28
N ARG A 326 16.73 1.84 20.45
CA ARG A 326 17.88 1.58 19.58
C ARG A 326 18.73 0.51 20.24
N ASP A 327 19.07 -0.52 19.48
CA ASP A 327 20.04 -1.52 19.92
C ASP A 327 21.47 -0.92 19.93
N GLU A 328 22.44 -1.76 20.35
CA GLU A 328 23.86 -1.37 20.40
C GLU A 328 24.44 -0.98 19.03
N LEU A 329 23.80 -1.40 17.94
CA LEU A 329 24.17 -1.10 16.56
C LEU A 329 23.41 0.10 15.97
N GLY A 330 22.51 0.72 16.77
CA GLY A 330 21.70 1.87 16.36
C GLY A 330 20.45 1.53 15.53
N ALA A 331 20.12 0.25 15.35
CA ALA A 331 18.91 -0.18 14.70
C ALA A 331 17.67 0.06 15.59
N PHE A 332 16.54 0.39 14.99
CA PHE A 332 15.27 0.47 15.71
C PHE A 332 14.74 -0.93 15.97
N VAL A 333 14.68 -1.32 17.24
CA VAL A 333 14.12 -2.59 17.70
C VAL A 333 12.80 -2.31 18.40
N PRO A 334 11.69 -2.94 17.99
CA PRO A 334 10.41 -2.76 18.67
C PRO A 334 10.42 -3.46 20.05
N GLU A 335 9.84 -2.79 21.04
CA GLU A 335 9.48 -3.43 22.30
C GLU A 335 8.12 -4.08 22.15
N GLY A 336 8.06 -5.40 22.09
CA GLY A 336 6.86 -6.18 21.82
C GLY A 336 6.78 -6.67 20.37
N ASP A 337 5.70 -7.38 20.02
CA ASP A 337 5.49 -7.85 18.66
C ASP A 337 5.03 -6.67 17.77
N PRO A 338 5.88 -6.18 16.84
CA PRO A 338 5.54 -5.06 15.97
C PRO A 338 4.48 -5.43 14.94
N TYR A 339 4.16 -6.72 14.81
CA TYR A 339 3.20 -7.28 13.86
C TYR A 339 1.89 -7.69 14.52
N GLU A 340 1.76 -7.44 15.83
CA GLU A 340 0.51 -7.68 16.50
C GLU A 340 -0.61 -6.91 15.81
N ARG A 341 -1.72 -7.59 15.54
CA ARG A 341 -2.90 -6.99 14.92
C ARG A 341 -3.47 -5.96 15.85
N ARG A 342 -3.07 -4.73 15.65
CA ARG A 342 -3.51 -3.60 16.44
C ARG A 342 -3.48 -2.36 15.58
N TRP A 343 -4.30 -1.43 15.94
CA TRP A 343 -4.15 -0.09 15.46
C TRP A 343 -3.22 0.67 16.39
N ASN A 344 -2.34 1.42 15.83
CA ASN A 344 -1.50 2.39 16.52
C ASN A 344 -1.65 3.73 15.81
N ASP A 345 -0.90 4.73 16.23
CA ASP A 345 -0.87 6.05 15.59
C ASP A 345 -0.39 6.03 14.13
N ILE A 346 0.01 4.89 13.60
CA ILE A 346 0.60 4.76 12.26
C ILE A 346 -0.30 3.96 11.32
N ALA A 347 -0.77 2.79 11.72
CA ALA A 347 -1.45 1.85 10.85
C ALA A 347 -2.58 1.10 11.55
N CYS A 348 -3.55 0.63 10.78
CA CYS A 348 -4.62 -0.26 11.23
C CYS A 348 -4.48 -1.61 10.49
N VAL A 349 -4.39 -2.70 11.25
CA VAL A 349 -4.48 -4.06 10.71
C VAL A 349 -5.82 -4.65 11.14
N PRO A 350 -6.82 -4.70 10.25
CA PRO A 350 -8.18 -5.14 10.58
C PRO A 350 -8.22 -6.58 11.08
N GLN A 351 -9.27 -6.92 11.81
CA GLN A 351 -9.60 -8.29 12.19
C GLN A 351 -9.99 -9.12 10.97
N ASP A 352 -9.82 -10.43 11.04
CA ASP A 352 -10.15 -11.33 9.93
C ASP A 352 -11.64 -11.32 9.57
N GLU A 353 -12.49 -11.07 10.55
CA GLU A 353 -13.92 -10.89 10.38
C GLU A 353 -14.25 -9.75 9.40
N ALA A 354 -13.48 -8.66 9.46
CA ALA A 354 -13.69 -7.52 8.55
C ALA A 354 -13.35 -7.89 7.09
N TYR A 355 -12.29 -8.69 6.87
CA TYR A 355 -11.98 -9.20 5.53
C TYR A 355 -13.06 -10.15 5.03
N ALA A 356 -13.56 -11.05 5.89
CA ALA A 356 -14.62 -11.98 5.51
C ALA A 356 -15.92 -11.24 5.15
N LEU A 357 -16.35 -10.29 5.99
CA LEU A 357 -17.54 -9.46 5.75
C LEU A 357 -17.39 -8.61 4.48
N GLY A 358 -16.20 -8.03 4.25
CA GLY A 358 -15.92 -7.29 3.01
C GLY A 358 -15.98 -8.16 1.76
N ALA A 359 -15.46 -9.38 1.83
CA ALA A 359 -15.49 -10.34 0.73
C ALA A 359 -16.89 -10.87 0.39
N MET A 360 -17.86 -10.82 1.33
CA MET A 360 -19.26 -11.17 1.06
C MET A 360 -19.96 -10.19 0.13
N GLY A 361 -19.45 -8.97 0.00
CA GLY A 361 -20.06 -7.96 -0.85
C GLY A 361 -21.33 -7.35 -0.26
N GLU A 362 -22.30 -7.01 -1.12
CA GLU A 362 -23.48 -6.21 -0.78
C GLU A 362 -24.33 -6.78 0.36
N VAL A 363 -24.38 -8.09 0.52
CA VAL A 363 -25.20 -8.76 1.55
C VAL A 363 -24.80 -8.37 2.97
N ALA A 364 -23.55 -7.95 3.21
CA ALA A 364 -23.05 -7.56 4.51
C ALA A 364 -23.25 -6.05 4.83
N VAL A 365 -23.66 -5.22 3.86
CA VAL A 365 -23.62 -3.76 4.01
C VAL A 365 -24.49 -3.25 5.17
N ASP A 366 -25.73 -3.71 5.30
CA ASP A 366 -26.64 -3.20 6.34
C ASP A 366 -26.15 -3.57 7.75
N SER A 367 -25.56 -4.74 7.86
CA SER A 367 -24.93 -5.25 9.07
C SER A 367 -23.71 -4.40 9.46
N LEU A 368 -22.89 -4.04 8.50
CA LEU A 368 -21.71 -3.19 8.70
C LEU A 368 -22.11 -1.74 9.04
N ILE A 369 -23.17 -1.20 8.44
CA ILE A 369 -23.71 0.12 8.79
C ILE A 369 -24.15 0.14 10.26
N ALA A 370 -24.77 -0.93 10.76
CA ALA A 370 -25.12 -1.04 12.16
C ALA A 370 -23.89 -1.02 13.08
N LEU A 371 -22.80 -1.67 12.68
CA LEU A 371 -21.54 -1.68 13.42
C LEU A 371 -20.80 -0.32 13.43
N LEU A 372 -21.01 0.55 12.43
CA LEU A 372 -20.46 1.92 12.45
C LEU A 372 -21.02 2.74 13.65
N LYS A 373 -22.16 2.35 14.22
CA LYS A 373 -22.81 3.02 15.35
C LYS A 373 -22.38 2.47 16.71
N HIS A 374 -21.56 1.43 16.73
CA HIS A 374 -21.04 0.84 17.96
C HIS A 374 -20.16 1.84 18.71
N ASP A 375 -20.14 1.79 20.07
CA ASP A 375 -19.37 2.74 20.88
C ASP A 375 -17.86 2.55 20.72
N ASP A 376 -17.41 1.29 20.58
CA ASP A 376 -15.97 0.97 20.46
C ASP A 376 -15.43 1.41 19.09
N PRO A 377 -14.37 2.27 19.06
CA PRO A 377 -13.77 2.76 17.83
C PRO A 377 -13.11 1.66 16.98
N TRP A 378 -12.66 0.56 17.61
CA TRP A 378 -12.09 -0.56 16.87
C TRP A 378 -13.13 -1.26 16.01
N ILE A 379 -14.34 -1.43 16.52
CA ILE A 379 -15.47 -1.97 15.74
C ILE A 379 -15.81 -1.06 14.57
N LYS A 380 -15.85 0.26 14.79
CA LYS A 380 -16.09 1.26 13.72
C LYS A 380 -15.02 1.16 12.62
N ILE A 381 -13.74 1.04 12.99
CA ILE A 381 -12.62 0.89 12.04
C ILE A 381 -12.81 -0.37 11.19
N ASN A 382 -13.10 -1.51 11.81
CA ASN A 382 -13.28 -2.77 11.09
C ASN A 382 -14.51 -2.73 10.17
N ALA A 383 -15.61 -2.13 10.61
CA ALA A 383 -16.81 -1.97 9.79
C ALA A 383 -16.58 -1.03 8.60
N ALA A 384 -15.91 0.12 8.83
CA ALA A 384 -15.55 1.05 7.76
C ALA A 384 -14.62 0.41 6.73
N PHE A 385 -13.60 -0.33 7.19
CA PHE A 385 -12.70 -1.09 6.32
C PHE A 385 -13.47 -2.08 5.43
N ALA A 386 -14.35 -2.90 6.03
CA ALA A 386 -15.13 -3.88 5.28
C ALA A 386 -16.06 -3.23 4.24
N LEU A 387 -16.67 -2.09 4.55
CA LEU A 387 -17.47 -1.31 3.59
C LEU A 387 -16.63 -0.80 2.42
N GLY A 388 -15.40 -0.37 2.68
CA GLY A 388 -14.42 -0.01 1.64
C GLY A 388 -14.04 -1.18 0.74
N GLU A 389 -13.87 -2.38 1.32
CA GLU A 389 -13.58 -3.60 0.55
C GLU A 389 -14.75 -3.98 -0.38
N ILE A 390 -15.98 -3.79 0.07
CA ILE A 390 -17.19 -3.98 -0.77
C ILE A 390 -17.20 -2.97 -1.95
N GLY A 391 -16.79 -1.72 -1.71
CA GLY A 391 -16.74 -0.68 -2.73
C GLY A 391 -18.12 -0.12 -3.11
N ALA A 392 -18.36 0.18 -4.39
CA ALA A 392 -19.54 0.88 -4.88
C ALA A 392 -20.91 0.33 -4.38
N PRO A 393 -21.13 -0.98 -4.22
CA PRO A 393 -22.37 -1.50 -3.63
C PRO A 393 -22.64 -1.01 -2.20
N ALA A 394 -21.61 -0.55 -1.47
CA ALA A 394 -21.76 0.04 -0.14
C ALA A 394 -22.11 1.55 -0.15
N GLY A 395 -22.44 2.13 -1.30
CA GLY A 395 -22.74 3.57 -1.44
C GLY A 395 -23.79 4.12 -0.48
N ARG A 396 -24.72 3.27 -0.01
CA ARG A 396 -25.72 3.66 1.00
C ARG A 396 -25.14 3.92 2.40
N ALA A 397 -23.92 3.46 2.67
CA ALA A 397 -23.21 3.71 3.93
C ALA A 397 -22.54 5.09 3.99
N MET A 398 -22.52 5.84 2.88
CA MET A 398 -21.76 7.09 2.79
C MET A 398 -22.12 8.10 3.89
N ALA A 399 -23.42 8.27 4.19
CA ALA A 399 -23.85 9.20 5.24
C ALA A 399 -23.37 8.78 6.65
N ASP A 400 -23.42 7.48 6.97
CA ASP A 400 -22.96 6.96 8.25
C ASP A 400 -21.42 7.07 8.38
N LEU A 401 -20.67 6.88 7.27
CA LEU A 401 -19.23 7.11 7.26
C LEU A 401 -18.88 8.59 7.47
N VAL A 402 -19.68 9.53 6.93
CA VAL A 402 -19.48 10.98 7.14
C VAL A 402 -19.57 11.35 8.62
N GLU A 403 -20.46 10.74 9.39
CA GLU A 403 -20.58 10.98 10.84
C GLU A 403 -19.28 10.65 11.58
N LEU A 404 -18.49 9.71 11.07
CA LEU A 404 -17.21 9.30 11.68
C LEU A 404 -16.05 10.25 11.39
N LEU A 405 -16.18 11.17 10.45
CA LEU A 405 -15.10 12.11 10.10
C LEU A 405 -14.80 13.14 11.21
N GLY A 406 -15.74 13.34 12.15
CA GLY A 406 -15.57 14.16 13.33
C GLY A 406 -15.14 13.40 14.59
N HIS A 407 -14.78 12.14 14.48
CA HIS A 407 -14.41 11.31 15.63
C HIS A 407 -13.13 11.82 16.30
N GLU A 408 -13.01 11.69 17.63
CA GLU A 408 -11.83 12.14 18.40
C GLU A 408 -10.53 11.42 17.96
N LEU A 409 -10.63 10.15 17.56
CA LEU A 409 -9.50 9.35 17.09
C LEU A 409 -9.35 9.48 15.58
N HIS A 410 -8.21 10.01 15.14
CA HIS A 410 -7.92 10.21 13.71
C HIS A 410 -7.96 8.91 12.89
N GLN A 411 -7.67 7.76 13.50
CA GLN A 411 -7.72 6.46 12.82
C GLN A 411 -9.13 6.11 12.33
N VAL A 412 -10.16 6.46 13.10
CA VAL A 412 -11.57 6.26 12.69
C VAL A 412 -11.89 7.12 11.48
N ALA A 413 -11.55 8.41 11.53
CA ALA A 413 -11.74 9.34 10.41
C ALA A 413 -10.93 8.89 9.17
N ARG A 414 -9.68 8.48 9.36
CA ARG A 414 -8.79 8.01 8.31
C ARG A 414 -9.34 6.79 7.58
N VAL A 415 -9.76 5.73 8.30
CA VAL A 415 -10.28 4.51 7.68
C VAL A 415 -11.64 4.76 7.02
N SER A 416 -12.46 5.67 7.58
CA SER A 416 -13.71 6.08 6.95
C SER A 416 -13.48 6.79 5.61
N LEU A 417 -12.49 7.68 5.52
CA LEU A 417 -12.10 8.32 4.25
C LEU A 417 -11.55 7.31 3.24
N ASP A 418 -10.81 6.32 3.73
CA ASP A 418 -10.30 5.24 2.90
C ASP A 418 -11.44 4.40 2.30
N ALA A 419 -12.44 4.07 3.12
CA ALA A 419 -13.66 3.42 2.66
C ALA A 419 -14.41 4.26 1.62
N MET A 420 -14.59 5.56 1.87
CA MET A 420 -15.21 6.49 0.92
C MET A 420 -14.48 6.51 -0.43
N ALA A 421 -13.14 6.48 -0.41
CA ALA A 421 -12.34 6.46 -1.63
C ALA A 421 -12.60 5.22 -2.50
N PHE A 422 -12.86 4.05 -1.88
CA PHE A 422 -13.14 2.82 -2.62
C PHE A 422 -14.62 2.64 -2.97
N ILE A 423 -15.52 3.21 -2.17
CA ILE A 423 -16.95 3.28 -2.50
C ILE A 423 -17.14 4.18 -3.72
N GLY A 424 -16.56 5.38 -3.74
CA GLY A 424 -16.47 6.27 -4.88
C GLY A 424 -17.81 6.81 -5.41
N THR A 425 -18.94 6.48 -4.78
CA THR A 425 -20.30 6.88 -5.18
C THR A 425 -21.00 7.61 -4.05
N ASN A 426 -21.95 8.48 -4.37
CA ASN A 426 -22.68 9.33 -3.41
C ASN A 426 -21.75 10.28 -2.62
N THR A 427 -20.63 10.66 -3.18
CA THR A 427 -19.56 11.39 -2.48
C THR A 427 -19.93 12.84 -2.15
N HIS A 428 -20.92 13.43 -2.85
CA HIS A 428 -21.41 14.79 -2.56
C HIS A 428 -21.85 14.97 -1.11
N VAL A 429 -22.36 13.93 -0.46
CA VAL A 429 -22.77 13.98 0.97
C VAL A 429 -21.57 14.25 1.88
N ALA A 430 -20.40 13.76 1.49
CA ALA A 430 -19.16 13.87 2.26
C ALA A 430 -18.42 15.20 2.02
N LEU A 431 -18.72 15.89 0.91
CA LEU A 431 -17.94 17.06 0.48
C LEU A 431 -17.82 18.16 1.55
N PRO A 432 -18.87 18.57 2.29
CA PRO A 432 -18.72 19.58 3.35
C PRO A 432 -17.78 19.16 4.50
N ALA A 433 -17.83 17.89 4.89
CA ALA A 433 -16.96 17.35 5.93
C ALA A 433 -15.50 17.22 5.45
N ILE A 434 -15.29 16.72 4.22
CA ILE A 434 -13.96 16.65 3.60
C ILE A 434 -13.38 18.06 3.42
N HIS A 435 -14.16 19.01 2.96
CA HIS A 435 -13.74 20.42 2.86
C HIS A 435 -13.21 20.94 4.22
N LYS A 436 -13.97 20.69 5.29
CA LYS A 436 -13.54 21.09 6.65
C LYS A 436 -12.21 20.43 7.03
N LEU A 437 -12.03 19.13 6.79
CA LEU A 437 -10.80 18.41 7.10
C LEU A 437 -9.57 18.93 6.33
N LEU A 438 -9.77 19.45 5.13
CA LEU A 438 -8.69 19.98 4.28
C LEU A 438 -8.35 21.45 4.58
N THR A 439 -9.30 22.22 5.15
CA THR A 439 -9.14 23.69 5.33
C THR A 439 -9.02 24.11 6.79
N VAL A 440 -9.40 23.24 7.74
CA VAL A 440 -9.38 23.55 9.17
C VAL A 440 -8.49 22.56 9.91
N HIS A 441 -7.49 23.07 10.62
CA HIS A 441 -6.60 22.25 11.43
C HIS A 441 -7.29 21.66 12.66
N ASN A 442 -6.97 20.42 12.99
CA ASN A 442 -7.38 19.76 14.22
C ASN A 442 -6.18 19.61 15.17
N PRO A 443 -6.08 20.43 16.23
CA PRO A 443 -4.92 20.43 17.12
C PRO A 443 -4.74 19.10 17.88
N ASP A 444 -5.80 18.32 18.09
CA ASP A 444 -5.71 17.04 18.80
C ASP A 444 -5.01 15.97 17.94
N TRP A 445 -5.05 16.13 16.62
CA TRP A 445 -4.43 15.20 15.66
C TRP A 445 -3.04 15.63 15.20
N GLN A 446 -2.55 16.80 15.63
CA GLN A 446 -1.25 17.34 15.19
C GLN A 446 -0.04 16.71 15.87
N LYS A 447 -0.23 15.84 16.85
CA LYS A 447 0.88 15.14 17.51
C LYS A 447 1.62 14.27 16.49
N PRO A 448 2.95 14.46 16.31
CA PRO A 448 3.73 13.62 15.43
C PRO A 448 3.69 12.17 15.92
N SER A 449 3.52 11.22 15.01
CA SER A 449 3.67 9.81 15.35
C SER A 449 5.14 9.51 15.69
N LEU A 450 5.37 8.62 16.64
CA LEU A 450 6.72 8.27 17.12
C LEU A 450 7.62 7.72 16.00
N ARG A 451 7.04 7.07 14.99
CA ARG A 451 7.75 6.46 13.86
C ARG A 451 7.67 7.28 12.58
N GLY A 452 6.79 8.23 12.50
CA GLY A 452 6.39 8.82 11.23
C GLY A 452 7.26 9.95 10.70
N GLY A 453 8.47 10.16 11.21
CA GLY A 453 9.35 11.20 10.66
C GLY A 453 8.71 12.59 10.58
N GLY A 454 7.77 12.90 11.48
CA GLY A 454 7.02 14.16 11.48
C GLY A 454 5.57 14.06 10.98
N TRP A 455 5.12 12.89 10.50
CA TRP A 455 3.71 12.68 10.16
C TRP A 455 2.83 12.66 11.39
N SER A 456 1.78 13.46 11.37
CA SER A 456 0.73 13.48 12.38
C SER A 456 -0.50 12.70 11.93
N GLY A 457 -1.42 12.42 12.85
CA GLY A 457 -2.73 11.89 12.51
C GLY A 457 -3.49 12.80 11.54
N GLU A 458 -3.36 14.12 11.71
CA GLU A 458 -3.95 15.10 10.79
C GLU A 458 -3.41 14.96 9.37
N ASN A 459 -2.09 14.81 9.20
CA ASN A 459 -1.48 14.63 7.89
C ASN A 459 -2.04 13.38 7.17
N GLN A 460 -2.24 12.29 7.93
CA GLN A 460 -2.83 11.07 7.41
C GLN A 460 -4.29 11.25 6.98
N VAL A 461 -5.09 11.94 7.79
CA VAL A 461 -6.50 12.24 7.48
C VAL A 461 -6.60 13.13 6.23
N ARG A 462 -5.79 14.18 6.12
CA ARG A 462 -5.78 15.09 4.97
C ARG A 462 -5.37 14.37 3.68
N PHE A 463 -4.37 13.49 3.76
CA PHE A 463 -3.97 12.64 2.64
C PHE A 463 -5.13 11.74 2.18
N ASN A 464 -5.80 11.04 3.10
CA ASN A 464 -6.93 10.17 2.76
C ASN A 464 -8.16 10.96 2.29
N ALA A 465 -8.36 12.20 2.76
CA ALA A 465 -9.39 13.10 2.27
C ALA A 465 -9.18 13.43 0.78
N LEU A 466 -7.93 13.70 0.37
CA LEU A 466 -7.60 13.88 -1.06
C LEU A 466 -7.81 12.59 -1.87
N CYS A 467 -7.47 11.43 -1.32
CA CYS A 467 -7.76 10.14 -1.98
C CYS A 467 -9.27 9.95 -2.19
N ALA A 468 -10.10 10.32 -1.21
CA ALA A 468 -11.56 10.26 -1.34
C ALA A 468 -12.08 11.19 -2.45
N LEU A 469 -11.58 12.41 -2.54
CA LEU A 469 -11.92 13.35 -3.62
C LEU A 469 -11.43 12.85 -4.98
N LEU A 470 -10.21 12.36 -5.06
CA LEU A 470 -9.63 11.86 -6.31
C LEU A 470 -10.44 10.71 -6.90
N ASN A 471 -11.01 9.85 -6.06
CA ASN A 471 -11.81 8.69 -6.47
C ASN A 471 -13.33 8.95 -6.47
N SER A 472 -13.75 10.16 -6.10
CA SER A 472 -15.17 10.52 -6.02
C SER A 472 -15.86 10.54 -7.38
N ASP A 473 -17.19 10.47 -7.37
CA ASP A 473 -18.07 10.69 -8.51
C ASP A 473 -18.33 12.19 -8.79
N ILE A 474 -17.75 13.09 -7.99
CA ILE A 474 -17.90 14.54 -8.15
C ILE A 474 -17.06 15.03 -9.34
N PRO A 475 -17.63 15.81 -10.25
CA PRO A 475 -16.86 16.42 -11.34
C PRO A 475 -15.73 17.33 -10.81
N VAL A 476 -14.56 17.29 -11.45
CA VAL A 476 -13.38 18.04 -10.99
C VAL A 476 -13.64 19.54 -10.91
N HIS A 477 -14.45 20.11 -11.82
CA HIS A 477 -14.74 21.53 -11.81
C HIS A 477 -15.51 21.99 -10.56
N GLU A 478 -16.27 21.10 -9.88
CA GLU A 478 -16.92 21.39 -8.61
C GLU A 478 -15.94 21.33 -7.41
N LEU A 479 -14.78 20.70 -7.60
CA LEU A 479 -13.73 20.54 -6.60
C LEU A 479 -12.57 21.52 -6.78
N GLU A 480 -12.55 22.29 -7.88
CA GLU A 480 -11.39 23.07 -8.32
C GLU A 480 -10.90 24.05 -7.25
N ASP A 481 -11.79 24.87 -6.67
CA ASP A 481 -11.41 25.84 -5.65
C ASP A 481 -10.80 25.14 -4.41
N LEU A 482 -11.39 24.02 -3.99
CA LEU A 482 -10.88 23.25 -2.85
C LEU A 482 -9.52 22.63 -3.17
N LEU A 483 -9.35 22.01 -4.33
CA LEU A 483 -8.09 21.41 -4.75
C LEU A 483 -6.98 22.45 -4.86
N ILE A 484 -7.30 23.65 -5.40
CA ILE A 484 -6.35 24.76 -5.49
C ILE A 484 -5.95 25.23 -4.09
N ALA A 485 -6.90 25.37 -3.16
CA ALA A 485 -6.62 25.77 -1.79
C ALA A 485 -5.69 24.78 -1.05
N THR A 486 -5.66 23.51 -1.46
CA THR A 486 -4.79 22.49 -0.86
C THR A 486 -3.38 22.44 -1.47
N LEU A 487 -3.08 23.22 -2.52
CA LEU A 487 -1.73 23.24 -3.12
C LEU A 487 -0.66 23.83 -2.18
N ASP A 488 -1.06 24.63 -1.22
CA ASP A 488 -0.17 25.22 -0.19
C ASP A 488 -0.08 24.35 1.09
N ASP A 489 -0.64 23.13 1.07
CA ASP A 489 -0.53 22.22 2.21
C ASP A 489 0.92 21.82 2.48
N ASP A 490 1.28 21.80 3.75
CA ASP A 490 2.65 21.61 4.19
C ASP A 490 3.15 20.14 4.18
N THR A 491 2.26 19.17 3.93
CA THR A 491 2.64 17.73 3.90
C THR A 491 3.43 17.34 2.66
N GLY A 492 3.32 18.07 1.58
CA GLY A 492 3.85 17.72 0.25
C GLY A 492 3.06 16.62 -0.48
N TYR A 493 2.37 15.74 0.23
CA TYR A 493 1.55 14.67 -0.38
C TYR A 493 0.16 15.17 -0.78
N VAL A 494 -0.43 16.03 0.02
CA VAL A 494 -1.72 16.66 -0.28
C VAL A 494 -1.64 17.47 -1.56
N PRO A 495 -0.67 18.41 -1.74
CA PRO A 495 -0.49 19.10 -3.01
C PRO A 495 -0.27 18.16 -4.21
N ALA A 496 0.52 17.11 -4.04
CA ALA A 496 0.78 16.17 -5.12
C ALA A 496 -0.48 15.46 -5.60
N LEU A 497 -1.36 15.04 -4.68
CA LEU A 497 -2.66 14.44 -5.04
C LEU A 497 -3.63 15.48 -5.60
N ALA A 498 -3.62 16.72 -5.11
CA ALA A 498 -4.44 17.80 -5.65
C ALA A 498 -4.05 18.09 -7.11
N LEU A 499 -2.75 18.13 -7.42
CA LEU A 499 -2.26 18.27 -8.80
C LEU A 499 -2.69 17.09 -9.68
N GLU A 500 -2.65 15.86 -9.16
CA GLU A 500 -3.12 14.67 -9.87
C GLU A 500 -4.62 14.79 -10.20
N ALA A 501 -5.43 15.23 -9.24
CA ALA A 501 -6.87 15.45 -9.44
C ALA A 501 -7.16 16.55 -10.47
N LEU A 502 -6.48 17.71 -10.36
CA LEU A 502 -6.65 18.87 -11.25
C LEU A 502 -6.21 18.58 -12.70
N THR A 503 -5.24 17.68 -12.88
CA THR A 503 -4.71 17.31 -14.21
C THR A 503 -5.42 16.09 -14.80
N SER A 504 -6.34 15.45 -14.06
CA SER A 504 -7.07 14.28 -14.54
C SER A 504 -8.03 14.63 -15.69
N GLU A 505 -8.29 13.67 -16.58
CA GLU A 505 -9.21 13.83 -17.72
C GLU A 505 -10.71 13.92 -17.32
N ARG A 506 -11.03 13.80 -16.02
CA ARG A 506 -12.42 13.80 -15.50
C ARG A 506 -13.14 15.15 -15.63
N GLY A 507 -12.42 16.24 -15.85
CA GLY A 507 -12.95 17.60 -15.85
C GLY A 507 -13.56 18.10 -17.16
N GLY A 508 -13.62 17.28 -18.20
CA GLY A 508 -14.08 17.73 -19.51
C GLY A 508 -13.11 18.72 -20.20
N GLU A 509 -13.66 19.66 -20.98
CA GLU A 509 -12.84 20.64 -21.73
C GLU A 509 -12.38 21.85 -20.91
N ASP A 510 -12.85 21.99 -19.66
CA ASP A 510 -12.44 23.08 -18.78
C ASP A 510 -10.99 22.87 -18.31
N ARG A 511 -10.11 23.76 -18.73
CA ARG A 511 -8.67 23.70 -18.44
C ARG A 511 -8.18 24.78 -17.49
N GLU A 512 -9.07 25.49 -16.83
CA GLU A 512 -8.68 26.56 -15.90
C GLU A 512 -7.92 25.97 -14.70
N GLY A 513 -8.42 24.92 -14.07
CA GLY A 513 -7.72 24.24 -12.99
C GLY A 513 -6.37 23.69 -13.42
N LEU A 514 -6.27 23.10 -14.63
CA LEU A 514 -4.98 22.68 -15.18
C LEU A 514 -4.02 23.86 -15.35
N ARG A 515 -4.49 25.01 -15.86
CA ARG A 515 -3.70 26.22 -16.02
C ARG A 515 -3.19 26.73 -14.67
N GLN A 516 -4.02 26.76 -13.65
CA GLN A 516 -3.63 27.17 -12.30
C GLN A 516 -2.63 26.20 -11.68
N ALA A 517 -2.81 24.89 -11.82
CA ALA A 517 -1.86 23.86 -11.38
C ALA A 517 -0.49 24.03 -12.05
N LEU A 518 -0.47 24.27 -13.36
CA LEU A 518 0.78 24.54 -14.10
C LEU A 518 1.46 25.84 -13.66
N ASN A 519 0.69 26.90 -13.37
CA ASN A 519 1.23 28.14 -12.83
C ASN A 519 1.81 27.94 -11.44
N TYR A 520 1.12 27.19 -10.57
CA TYR A 520 1.65 26.83 -9.24
C TYR A 520 2.96 26.08 -9.35
N LEU A 521 3.02 25.02 -10.16
CA LEU A 521 4.27 24.27 -10.39
C LEU A 521 5.40 25.16 -10.93
N LYS A 522 5.08 26.11 -11.81
CA LYS A 522 6.07 27.06 -12.34
C LYS A 522 6.66 27.93 -11.25
N LEU A 523 5.87 28.35 -10.26
CA LEU A 523 6.30 29.25 -9.19
C LEU A 523 7.00 28.49 -8.03
N HIS A 524 6.57 27.27 -7.73
CA HIS A 524 6.96 26.54 -6.50
C HIS A 524 7.83 25.30 -6.74
N ARG A 525 7.99 24.85 -7.99
CA ARG A 525 8.69 23.60 -8.31
C ARG A 525 10.13 23.49 -7.79
N TRP A 526 10.75 24.62 -7.46
CA TRP A 526 12.14 24.72 -7.00
C TRP A 526 12.26 24.87 -5.49
N ASP A 527 11.16 24.97 -4.77
CA ASP A 527 11.17 24.99 -3.32
C ASP A 527 11.26 23.58 -2.77
N ASP A 528 12.49 23.16 -2.51
CA ASP A 528 12.81 21.85 -1.94
C ASP A 528 12.93 21.88 -0.42
N THR A 529 12.79 23.03 0.22
CA THR A 529 13.02 23.22 1.66
C THR A 529 12.21 22.24 2.46
N LEU A 530 10.92 22.10 2.18
CA LEU A 530 10.04 21.17 2.87
C LEU A 530 10.41 19.71 2.63
N ALA A 531 10.82 19.35 1.43
CA ALA A 531 11.24 17.99 1.10
C ALA A 531 12.53 17.58 1.83
N ASN A 532 13.43 18.53 2.07
CA ASN A 532 14.69 18.29 2.76
C ASN A 532 14.54 18.33 4.29
N GLU A 533 13.70 19.18 4.82
CA GLU A 533 13.46 19.34 6.26
C GLU A 533 12.51 18.28 6.81
N ARG A 534 11.52 17.89 6.02
CA ARG A 534 10.50 16.90 6.41
C ARG A 534 10.77 15.55 5.79
N ARG A 535 11.76 14.88 6.30
CA ARG A 535 11.92 13.46 6.02
C ARG A 535 10.74 12.72 6.61
N VAL A 536 10.01 12.06 5.76
CA VAL A 536 8.91 11.18 6.18
C VAL A 536 9.43 9.83 6.68
N TYR A 537 10.72 9.58 6.63
CA TYR A 537 11.39 8.36 7.11
C TYR A 537 12.61 8.66 7.92
#